data_150f6f0a29b23427d190a6a786ecde95
#
_entry.id   150f6f0a29b23427d190a6a786ecde95
#
_cell.length_a   1.000
_cell.length_b   1.000
_cell.length_c   1.000
_cell.angle_alpha   90.00
_cell.angle_beta   90.00
_cell.angle_gamma   90.00
#
_symmetry.space_group_name_H-M   'P 1'
#
loop_
_entity.id
_entity.type
_entity.pdbx_description
1 polymer ?
#
loop_
_entity_poly.entity_id
_entity_poly.type
_entity_poly.pdbx_seq_one_letter_code
_entity_poly.pdbx_strand_id
1 'polypeptide(L)'
;MKLSLLALVLGFILDLIIGDPHGLYHPIRLVGNLIGLLEKHMNKKSDSPDRQMVMGWLMALIVITLSSGIPLLLLLLAYHIHPVCGLVLETIMCWQLLATKSLKDESMKVYRKLKKHDLQGSRHAVSMIVGRDTEVLDETGVTKATVETVAENTSDGVIAPMLYMAIGGAFLGWMYKSINTMDSMVAYKNDRYLYFGRIPAYLDDIANYIPARLAGLLMVLASFLVRLDGTHAFAIFKRDRYNHASPNSAQTEAVMAGALNVQLAGDAWYFGELHKKKTIGDDIRPVEAEDIVRANKLLYGTAVVSLVIFTLVKYLILMF
;
A
#
# COMPACT_ATOMS: atom_id res chain seq x y z
N MET A 1 -26.03 0.73 -2.17
CA MET A 1 -25.18 -0.30 -1.50
C MET A 1 -24.92 -1.54 -2.36
N LYS A 2 -25.93 -2.21 -2.99
CA LYS A 2 -25.68 -3.35 -3.91
C LYS A 2 -24.87 -2.93 -5.15
N LEU A 3 -25.14 -1.76 -5.73
CA LEU A 3 -24.38 -1.22 -6.85
C LEU A 3 -22.94 -0.89 -6.49
N SER A 4 -22.68 -0.36 -5.30
CA SER A 4 -21.34 -0.08 -4.83
C SER A 4 -20.49 -1.35 -4.65
N LEU A 5 -21.13 -2.48 -4.26
CA LEU A 5 -20.45 -3.78 -4.21
C LEU A 5 -20.09 -4.27 -5.63
N LEU A 6 -20.99 -4.10 -6.59
CA LEU A 6 -20.72 -4.41 -7.98
C LEU A 6 -19.60 -3.52 -8.55
N ALA A 7 -19.60 -2.22 -8.21
CA ALA A 7 -18.55 -1.27 -8.61
C ALA A 7 -17.16 -1.72 -8.10
N LEU A 8 -17.08 -2.21 -6.85
CA LEU A 8 -15.82 -2.75 -6.30
C LEU A 8 -15.32 -3.96 -7.10
N VAL A 9 -16.20 -4.92 -7.42
CA VAL A 9 -15.83 -6.12 -8.20
C VAL A 9 -15.37 -5.71 -9.60
N LEU A 10 -16.13 -4.86 -10.29
CA LEU A 10 -15.78 -4.38 -11.62
C LEU A 10 -14.47 -3.55 -11.60
N GLY A 11 -14.30 -2.69 -10.59
CA GLY A 11 -13.08 -1.90 -10.39
C GLY A 11 -11.84 -2.78 -10.18
N PHE A 12 -11.96 -3.85 -9.39
CA PHE A 12 -10.88 -4.82 -9.23
C PHE A 12 -10.54 -5.55 -10.53
N ILE A 13 -11.56 -5.96 -11.31
CA ILE A 13 -11.32 -6.57 -12.63
C ILE A 13 -10.60 -5.60 -13.56
N LEU A 14 -10.99 -4.31 -13.55
CA LEU A 14 -10.30 -3.27 -14.34
C LEU A 14 -8.85 -3.09 -13.88
N ASP A 15 -8.58 -3.08 -12.57
CA ASP A 15 -7.21 -3.02 -12.06
C ASP A 15 -6.36 -4.19 -12.58
N LEU A 16 -6.89 -5.41 -12.55
CA LEU A 16 -6.16 -6.59 -13.06
C LEU A 16 -5.86 -6.51 -14.56
N ILE A 17 -6.73 -5.90 -15.36
CA ILE A 17 -6.59 -5.81 -16.81
C ILE A 17 -5.75 -4.60 -17.21
N ILE A 18 -6.07 -3.43 -16.70
CA ILE A 18 -5.52 -2.15 -17.14
C ILE A 18 -4.32 -1.75 -16.27
N GLY A 19 -4.43 -1.86 -14.93
CA GLY A 19 -3.47 -1.29 -13.97
C GLY A 19 -3.46 0.23 -14.03
N ASP A 20 -2.28 0.85 -13.83
CA ASP A 20 -2.07 2.30 -13.92
C ASP A 20 -1.27 2.67 -15.18
N PRO A 21 -1.92 2.93 -16.32
CA PRO A 21 -1.22 3.30 -17.54
C PRO A 21 -0.51 4.64 -17.38
N HIS A 22 0.79 4.71 -17.66
CA HIS A 22 1.59 5.95 -17.56
C HIS A 22 1.04 7.14 -18.37
N GLY A 23 0.21 6.88 -19.39
CA GLY A 23 -0.42 7.91 -20.24
C GLY A 23 -1.71 8.52 -19.67
N LEU A 24 -2.31 7.91 -18.65
CA LEU A 24 -3.52 8.43 -18.01
C LEU A 24 -3.16 9.26 -16.77
N TYR A 25 -3.81 10.43 -16.64
CA TYR A 25 -3.63 11.24 -15.45
C TYR A 25 -4.33 10.58 -14.25
N HIS A 26 -3.55 10.08 -13.32
CA HIS A 26 -4.10 9.44 -12.13
C HIS A 26 -4.54 10.51 -11.10
N PRO A 27 -5.79 10.48 -10.60
CA PRO A 27 -6.31 11.49 -9.67
C PRO A 27 -5.51 11.60 -8.36
N ILE A 28 -4.80 10.55 -7.95
CA ILE A 28 -3.91 10.61 -6.77
C ILE A 28 -2.82 11.69 -6.92
N ARG A 29 -2.45 12.06 -8.15
CA ARG A 29 -1.52 13.17 -8.41
C ARG A 29 -2.11 14.51 -7.98
N LEU A 30 -3.44 14.68 -8.09
CA LEU A 30 -4.11 15.90 -7.57
C LEU A 30 -3.99 15.95 -6.05
N VAL A 31 -4.19 14.81 -5.38
CA VAL A 31 -4.00 14.70 -3.92
C VAL A 31 -2.54 15.01 -3.55
N GLY A 32 -1.57 14.41 -4.25
CA GLY A 32 -0.16 14.70 -4.04
C GLY A 32 0.21 16.16 -4.28
N ASN A 33 -0.32 16.77 -5.34
CA ASN A 33 -0.11 18.21 -5.61
C ASN A 33 -0.71 19.10 -4.51
N LEU A 34 -1.91 18.75 -4.00
CA LEU A 34 -2.53 19.44 -2.88
C LEU A 34 -1.66 19.34 -1.62
N ILE A 35 -1.18 18.14 -1.29
CA ILE A 35 -0.26 17.92 -0.16
C ILE A 35 1.00 18.78 -0.31
N GLY A 36 1.66 18.75 -1.47
CA GLY A 36 2.85 19.53 -1.73
C GLY A 36 2.62 21.04 -1.67
N LEU A 37 1.45 21.51 -2.16
CA LEU A 37 1.06 22.91 -2.06
C LEU A 37 0.86 23.33 -0.60
N LEU A 38 0.12 22.57 0.18
CA LEU A 38 -0.12 22.88 1.59
C LEU A 38 1.16 22.77 2.40
N GLU A 39 1.97 21.74 2.18
CA GLU A 39 3.28 21.56 2.82
C GLU A 39 4.18 22.77 2.60
N LYS A 40 4.30 23.24 1.37
CA LYS A 40 5.12 24.42 1.01
C LYS A 40 4.70 25.69 1.78
N HIS A 41 3.41 25.87 2.05
CA HIS A 41 2.88 27.06 2.69
C HIS A 41 2.79 26.93 4.22
N MET A 42 2.58 25.73 4.74
CA MET A 42 2.27 25.47 6.14
C MET A 42 3.47 24.91 6.92
N ASN A 43 4.45 24.26 6.28
CA ASN A 43 5.63 23.68 6.93
C ASN A 43 6.82 24.63 6.85
N LYS A 44 6.92 25.59 7.78
CA LYS A 44 8.02 26.56 7.83
C LYS A 44 9.07 26.13 8.85
N LYS A 45 10.35 26.11 8.45
CA LYS A 45 11.47 25.80 9.36
C LYS A 45 11.56 26.74 10.57
N SER A 46 11.04 27.96 10.47
CA SER A 46 11.03 28.95 11.56
C SER A 46 9.93 28.69 12.59
N ASP A 47 8.99 27.80 12.33
CA ASP A 47 7.87 27.52 13.22
C ASP A 47 8.31 26.63 14.39
N SER A 48 7.72 26.84 15.57
CA SER A 48 7.92 25.97 16.72
C SER A 48 7.38 24.56 16.45
N PRO A 49 7.90 23.53 17.16
CA PRO A 49 7.40 22.15 17.05
C PRO A 49 5.88 22.03 17.17
N ASP A 50 5.28 22.73 18.14
CA ASP A 50 3.84 22.70 18.37
C ASP A 50 3.07 23.31 17.19
N ARG A 51 3.57 24.42 16.63
CA ARG A 51 2.96 25.05 15.46
C ARG A 51 3.06 24.14 14.24
N GLN A 52 4.20 23.49 14.02
CA GLN A 52 4.34 22.52 12.93
C GLN A 52 3.34 21.34 13.08
N MET A 53 3.12 20.83 14.30
CA MET A 53 2.12 19.78 14.54
C MET A 53 0.69 20.28 14.24
N VAL A 54 0.34 21.48 14.68
CA VAL A 54 -0.98 22.09 14.38
C VAL A 54 -1.17 22.26 12.87
N MET A 55 -0.14 22.76 12.16
CA MET A 55 -0.19 22.89 10.70
C MET A 55 -0.29 21.54 9.99
N GLY A 56 0.40 20.50 10.47
CA GLY A 56 0.26 19.14 9.99
C GLY A 56 -1.17 18.59 10.18
N TRP A 57 -1.79 18.89 11.31
CA TRP A 57 -3.19 18.53 11.57
C TRP A 57 -4.17 19.23 10.62
N LEU A 58 -3.98 20.56 10.43
CA LEU A 58 -4.79 21.33 9.48
C LEU A 58 -4.64 20.84 8.05
N MET A 59 -3.40 20.54 7.62
CA MET A 59 -3.14 19.94 6.31
C MET A 59 -3.90 18.62 6.17
N ALA A 60 -3.80 17.73 7.15
CA ALA A 60 -4.48 16.44 7.12
C ALA A 60 -6.00 16.61 7.01
N LEU A 61 -6.59 17.52 7.79
CA LEU A 61 -8.02 17.82 7.74
C LEU A 61 -8.45 18.29 6.34
N ILE A 62 -7.72 19.24 5.76
CA ILE A 62 -8.02 19.80 4.43
C ILE A 62 -7.90 18.69 3.37
N VAL A 63 -6.79 17.93 3.38
CA VAL A 63 -6.55 16.88 2.39
C VAL A 63 -7.61 15.80 2.47
N ILE A 64 -7.92 15.27 3.66
CA ILE A 64 -8.94 14.24 3.84
C ILE A 64 -10.31 14.75 3.40
N THR A 65 -10.70 15.95 3.83
CA THR A 65 -12.01 16.52 3.51
C THR A 65 -12.19 16.72 2.00
N LEU A 66 -11.22 17.29 1.32
CA LEU A 66 -11.30 17.53 -0.12
C LEU A 66 -11.19 16.23 -0.92
N SER A 67 -10.24 15.35 -0.57
CA SER A 67 -9.99 14.12 -1.31
C SER A 67 -11.08 13.06 -1.14
N SER A 68 -11.88 13.12 -0.08
CA SER A 68 -13.04 12.25 0.09
C SER A 68 -14.35 12.96 -0.26
N GLY A 69 -14.50 14.22 0.11
CA GLY A 69 -15.73 14.99 -0.09
C GLY A 69 -16.04 15.27 -1.55
N ILE A 70 -15.02 15.61 -2.38
CA ILE A 70 -15.24 15.81 -3.82
C ILE A 70 -15.70 14.51 -4.51
N PRO A 71 -15.02 13.35 -4.35
CA PRO A 71 -15.53 12.08 -4.88
C PRO A 71 -16.94 11.73 -4.39
N LEU A 72 -17.23 11.96 -3.10
CA LEU A 72 -18.57 11.73 -2.57
C LEU A 72 -19.62 12.57 -3.27
N LEU A 73 -19.38 13.88 -3.42
CA LEU A 73 -20.30 14.79 -4.11
C LEU A 73 -20.53 14.37 -5.57
N LEU A 74 -19.47 14.02 -6.28
CA LEU A 74 -19.56 13.53 -7.66
C LEU A 74 -20.36 12.23 -7.77
N LEU A 75 -20.17 11.29 -6.83
CA LEU A 75 -20.93 10.04 -6.77
C LEU A 75 -22.41 10.30 -6.48
N LEU A 76 -22.73 11.15 -5.51
CA LEU A 76 -24.12 11.51 -5.19
C LEU A 76 -24.82 12.13 -6.41
N LEU A 77 -24.13 13.04 -7.12
CA LEU A 77 -24.64 13.66 -8.34
C LEU A 77 -24.84 12.61 -9.45
N ALA A 78 -23.86 11.74 -9.68
CA ALA A 78 -23.94 10.72 -10.71
C ALA A 78 -25.08 9.71 -10.46
N TYR A 79 -25.25 9.26 -9.21
CA TYR A 79 -26.35 8.38 -8.81
C TYR A 79 -27.71 9.09 -8.84
N HIS A 80 -27.75 10.40 -8.60
CA HIS A 80 -28.98 11.20 -8.73
C HIS A 80 -29.43 11.32 -10.21
N ILE A 81 -28.49 11.48 -11.13
CA ILE A 81 -28.77 11.54 -12.57
C ILE A 81 -29.30 10.18 -13.07
N HIS A 82 -28.55 9.10 -12.83
CA HIS A 82 -28.96 7.76 -13.21
C HIS A 82 -28.11 6.70 -12.47
N PRO A 83 -28.70 5.59 -11.99
CA PRO A 83 -27.97 4.52 -11.29
C PRO A 83 -26.78 3.95 -12.08
N VAL A 84 -26.88 3.86 -13.41
CA VAL A 84 -25.79 3.40 -14.28
C VAL A 84 -24.65 4.42 -14.33
N CYS A 85 -24.93 5.72 -14.36
CA CYS A 85 -23.89 6.76 -14.29
C CYS A 85 -23.11 6.67 -12.97
N GLY A 86 -23.83 6.50 -11.86
CA GLY A 86 -23.21 6.28 -10.55
C GLY A 86 -22.34 5.03 -10.52
N LEU A 87 -22.86 3.90 -11.03
CA LEU A 87 -22.11 2.65 -11.11
C LEU A 87 -20.82 2.77 -11.93
N VAL A 88 -20.89 3.39 -13.12
CA VAL A 88 -19.72 3.57 -13.98
C VAL A 88 -18.68 4.45 -13.30
N LEU A 89 -19.08 5.58 -12.73
CA LEU A 89 -18.17 6.49 -12.04
C LEU A 89 -17.52 5.82 -10.83
N GLU A 90 -18.32 5.13 -9.98
CA GLU A 90 -17.82 4.43 -8.81
C GLU A 90 -16.89 3.27 -9.20
N THR A 91 -17.16 2.56 -10.29
CA THR A 91 -16.28 1.52 -10.84
C THR A 91 -14.92 2.09 -11.23
N ILE A 92 -14.89 3.23 -11.92
CA ILE A 92 -13.65 3.92 -12.30
C ILE A 92 -12.88 4.35 -11.04
N MET A 93 -13.57 4.93 -10.07
CA MET A 93 -12.96 5.32 -8.79
C MET A 93 -12.39 4.11 -8.03
N CYS A 94 -13.10 2.99 -7.96
CA CYS A 94 -12.62 1.75 -7.33
C CYS A 94 -11.38 1.20 -8.03
N TRP A 95 -11.36 1.22 -9.37
CA TRP A 95 -10.19 0.83 -10.15
C TRP A 95 -8.95 1.67 -9.80
N GLN A 96 -9.08 2.99 -9.77
CA GLN A 96 -7.98 3.92 -9.48
C GLN A 96 -7.48 3.87 -8.03
N LEU A 97 -8.21 3.24 -7.12
CA LEU A 97 -7.80 3.08 -5.73
C LEU A 97 -6.98 1.81 -5.47
N LEU A 98 -6.97 0.87 -6.41
CA LEU A 98 -6.25 -0.39 -6.32
C LEU A 98 -4.93 -0.35 -7.11
N ALA A 99 -3.93 -1.04 -6.63
CA ALA A 99 -2.60 -1.04 -7.22
C ALA A 99 -2.07 -2.47 -7.49
N THR A 100 -2.96 -3.47 -7.68
CA THR A 100 -2.55 -4.88 -7.80
C THR A 100 -1.67 -5.12 -9.01
N LYS A 101 -2.12 -4.67 -10.18
CA LYS A 101 -1.36 -4.86 -11.42
C LYS A 101 -0.15 -3.94 -11.50
N SER A 102 -0.27 -2.68 -11.11
CA SER A 102 0.84 -1.73 -11.14
C SER A 102 1.98 -2.17 -10.22
N LEU A 103 1.70 -2.66 -9.02
CA LEU A 103 2.71 -3.20 -8.11
C LEU A 103 3.45 -4.40 -8.72
N LYS A 104 2.72 -5.32 -9.35
CA LYS A 104 3.33 -6.41 -10.11
C LYS A 104 4.19 -5.88 -11.24
N ASP A 105 3.67 -4.98 -12.07
CA ASP A 105 4.37 -4.53 -13.27
C ASP A 105 5.67 -3.80 -12.91
N GLU A 106 5.67 -2.97 -11.85
CA GLU A 106 6.85 -2.26 -11.36
C GLU A 106 7.88 -3.23 -10.72
N SER A 107 7.46 -4.12 -9.85
CA SER A 107 8.37 -5.13 -9.25
C SER A 107 8.96 -6.08 -10.31
N MET A 108 8.20 -6.42 -11.34
CA MET A 108 8.69 -7.23 -12.46
C MET A 108 9.67 -6.48 -13.37
N LYS A 109 9.72 -5.13 -13.35
CA LYS A 109 10.82 -4.39 -14.00
C LYS A 109 12.14 -4.65 -13.28
N VAL A 110 12.14 -4.65 -11.96
CA VAL A 110 13.31 -5.00 -11.14
C VAL A 110 13.78 -6.43 -11.45
N TYR A 111 12.84 -7.39 -11.39
CA TYR A 111 13.13 -8.79 -11.73
C TYR A 111 13.83 -8.95 -13.10
N ARG A 112 13.29 -8.30 -14.16
CA ARG A 112 13.85 -8.37 -15.50
C ARG A 112 15.28 -7.80 -15.60
N LYS A 113 15.62 -6.82 -14.76
CA LYS A 113 16.97 -6.25 -14.69
C LYS A 113 17.93 -7.18 -13.95
N LEU A 114 17.51 -7.75 -12.82
CA LEU A 114 18.27 -8.76 -12.07
C LEU A 114 18.59 -9.99 -12.93
N LYS A 115 17.62 -10.50 -13.69
CA LYS A 115 17.84 -11.65 -14.62
C LYS A 115 18.82 -11.36 -15.73
N LYS A 116 19.12 -10.09 -16.01
CA LYS A 116 20.13 -9.67 -16.97
C LYS A 116 21.47 -9.31 -16.31
N HIS A 117 21.59 -9.51 -15.00
CA HIS A 117 22.72 -9.07 -14.19
C HIS A 117 23.04 -7.57 -14.34
N ASP A 118 22.00 -6.75 -14.66
CA ASP A 118 22.08 -5.30 -14.76
C ASP A 118 21.81 -4.70 -13.36
N LEU A 119 22.83 -4.74 -12.49
CA LEU A 119 22.70 -4.23 -11.11
C LEU A 119 22.34 -2.74 -11.07
N GLN A 120 22.94 -1.92 -11.95
CA GLN A 120 22.66 -0.48 -12.01
C GLN A 120 21.21 -0.21 -12.43
N GLY A 121 20.75 -0.91 -13.46
CA GLY A 121 19.35 -0.84 -13.90
C GLY A 121 18.36 -1.37 -12.87
N SER A 122 18.74 -2.41 -12.08
CA SER A 122 17.88 -2.92 -11.02
C SER A 122 17.81 -1.98 -9.80
N ARG A 123 18.92 -1.32 -9.42
CA ARG A 123 18.94 -0.24 -8.41
C ARG A 123 18.03 0.92 -8.82
N HIS A 124 18.13 1.37 -10.08
CA HIS A 124 17.24 2.41 -10.61
C HIS A 124 15.78 1.97 -10.60
N ALA A 125 15.48 0.73 -11.05
CA ALA A 125 14.11 0.23 -11.07
C ALA A 125 13.51 0.12 -9.65
N VAL A 126 14.29 -0.37 -8.65
CA VAL A 126 13.80 -0.47 -7.28
C VAL A 126 13.67 0.90 -6.61
N SER A 127 14.50 1.90 -6.93
CA SER A 127 14.39 3.25 -6.38
C SER A 127 13.07 3.95 -6.74
N MET A 128 12.39 3.49 -7.78
CA MET A 128 11.07 4.00 -8.17
C MET A 128 9.92 3.50 -7.28
N ILE A 129 10.17 2.48 -6.44
CA ILE A 129 9.13 1.83 -5.62
C ILE A 129 9.49 1.73 -4.15
N VAL A 130 10.70 2.16 -3.72
CA VAL A 130 11.13 2.17 -2.32
C VAL A 130 11.55 3.56 -1.87
N GLY A 131 11.43 3.82 -0.57
CA GLY A 131 11.85 5.11 0.04
C GLY A 131 13.26 5.09 0.65
N ARG A 132 14.05 4.01 0.45
CA ARG A 132 15.43 3.87 0.99
C ARG A 132 16.48 4.16 -0.06
N ASP A 133 17.72 4.38 0.38
CA ASP A 133 18.87 4.53 -0.52
C ASP A 133 19.16 3.21 -1.24
N THR A 134 19.21 3.23 -2.57
CA THR A 134 19.34 2.01 -3.39
C THR A 134 20.73 1.82 -3.98
N GLU A 135 21.54 2.87 -4.03
CA GLU A 135 22.88 2.84 -4.66
C GLU A 135 23.87 1.89 -3.97
N VAL A 136 23.66 1.61 -2.69
CA VAL A 136 24.49 0.72 -1.87
C VAL A 136 24.06 -0.75 -1.93
N LEU A 137 22.92 -1.07 -2.54
CA LEU A 137 22.36 -2.42 -2.54
C LEU A 137 23.07 -3.32 -3.56
N ASP A 138 23.39 -4.53 -3.17
CA ASP A 138 23.74 -5.62 -4.09
C ASP A 138 22.48 -6.28 -4.69
N GLU A 139 22.62 -7.31 -5.53
CA GLU A 139 21.48 -8.01 -6.15
C GLU A 139 20.53 -8.60 -5.09
N THR A 140 21.06 -9.13 -3.99
CA THR A 140 20.28 -9.67 -2.87
C THR A 140 19.51 -8.55 -2.16
N GLY A 141 20.17 -7.42 -1.87
CA GLY A 141 19.55 -6.26 -1.26
C GLY A 141 18.43 -5.64 -2.12
N VAL A 142 18.65 -5.54 -3.43
CA VAL A 142 17.63 -5.10 -4.40
C VAL A 142 16.43 -6.05 -4.40
N THR A 143 16.68 -7.36 -4.38
CA THR A 143 15.62 -8.38 -4.35
C THR A 143 14.82 -8.29 -3.06
N LYS A 144 15.51 -8.25 -1.89
CA LYS A 144 14.85 -8.08 -0.58
C LYS A 144 13.97 -6.83 -0.55
N ALA A 145 14.52 -5.67 -0.93
CA ALA A 145 13.77 -4.41 -0.97
C ALA A 145 12.51 -4.50 -1.85
N THR A 146 12.61 -5.19 -3.00
CA THR A 146 11.46 -5.39 -3.89
C THR A 146 10.40 -6.29 -3.27
N VAL A 147 10.80 -7.42 -2.67
CA VAL A 147 9.88 -8.37 -2.01
C VAL A 147 9.18 -7.71 -0.81
N GLU A 148 9.92 -6.96 0.02
CA GLU A 148 9.39 -6.17 1.14
C GLU A 148 8.33 -5.16 0.65
N THR A 149 8.63 -4.41 -0.41
CA THR A 149 7.69 -3.44 -1.00
C THR A 149 6.42 -4.13 -1.52
N VAL A 150 6.54 -5.29 -2.18
CA VAL A 150 5.37 -6.07 -2.61
C VAL A 150 4.56 -6.53 -1.41
N ALA A 151 5.21 -6.99 -0.33
CA ALA A 151 4.54 -7.44 0.89
C ALA A 151 3.77 -6.30 1.58
N GLU A 152 4.42 -5.16 1.83
CA GLU A 152 3.83 -3.99 2.47
C GLU A 152 2.66 -3.43 1.64
N ASN A 153 2.88 -3.22 0.33
CA ASN A 153 1.85 -2.69 -0.54
C ASN A 153 0.73 -3.69 -0.89
N THR A 154 0.89 -4.97 -0.61
CA THR A 154 -0.26 -5.91 -0.59
C THR A 154 -1.30 -5.44 0.43
N SER A 155 -0.87 -4.97 1.62
CA SER A 155 -1.78 -4.31 2.57
C SER A 155 -2.24 -2.95 2.05
N ASP A 156 -1.31 -2.02 1.87
CA ASP A 156 -1.59 -0.58 1.76
C ASP A 156 -2.10 -0.15 0.38
N GLY A 157 -1.68 -0.87 -0.66
CA GLY A 157 -2.08 -0.61 -2.03
C GLY A 157 -3.27 -1.43 -2.53
N VAL A 158 -3.64 -2.53 -1.83
CA VAL A 158 -4.67 -3.45 -2.32
C VAL A 158 -5.70 -3.78 -1.25
N ILE A 159 -5.31 -4.40 -0.12
CA ILE A 159 -6.28 -4.95 0.84
C ILE A 159 -6.95 -3.85 1.66
N ALA A 160 -6.19 -2.87 2.12
CA ALA A 160 -6.75 -1.76 2.90
C ALA A 160 -7.74 -0.92 2.07
N PRO A 161 -7.39 -0.40 0.87
CA PRO A 161 -8.37 0.32 0.07
C PRO A 161 -9.58 -0.57 -0.29
N MET A 162 -9.39 -1.86 -0.58
CA MET A 162 -10.48 -2.81 -0.85
C MET A 162 -11.42 -2.96 0.35
N LEU A 163 -10.89 -3.06 1.57
CA LEU A 163 -11.69 -3.12 2.80
C LEU A 163 -12.51 -1.84 2.99
N TYR A 164 -11.89 -0.67 2.87
CA TYR A 164 -12.58 0.62 2.99
C TYR A 164 -13.66 0.77 1.92
N MET A 165 -13.40 0.37 0.68
CA MET A 165 -14.41 0.35 -0.38
C MET A 165 -15.53 -0.66 -0.10
N ALA A 166 -15.22 -1.81 0.46
CA ALA A 166 -16.23 -2.77 0.88
C ALA A 166 -17.13 -2.22 1.99
N ILE A 167 -16.64 -1.40 2.90
CA ILE A 167 -17.43 -0.77 3.97
C ILE A 167 -18.28 0.38 3.43
N GLY A 168 -17.69 1.39 2.80
CA GLY A 168 -18.34 2.65 2.44
C GLY A 168 -18.17 3.09 0.98
N GLY A 169 -17.90 2.16 0.05
CA GLY A 169 -17.73 2.47 -1.37
C GLY A 169 -16.46 3.28 -1.65
N ALA A 170 -16.38 3.83 -2.85
CA ALA A 170 -15.21 4.60 -3.27
C ALA A 170 -14.93 5.82 -2.38
N PHE A 171 -15.94 6.37 -1.69
CA PHE A 171 -15.76 7.48 -0.75
C PHE A 171 -14.75 7.14 0.36
N LEU A 172 -14.97 6.02 1.08
CA LEU A 172 -14.03 5.61 2.13
C LEU A 172 -12.69 5.12 1.55
N GLY A 173 -12.70 4.58 0.34
CA GLY A 173 -11.46 4.26 -0.37
C GLY A 173 -10.60 5.50 -0.64
N TRP A 174 -11.19 6.61 -1.09
CA TRP A 174 -10.48 7.88 -1.30
C TRP A 174 -10.01 8.52 0.01
N MET A 175 -10.83 8.42 1.07
CA MET A 175 -10.41 8.86 2.41
C MET A 175 -9.15 8.12 2.86
N TYR A 176 -9.16 6.80 2.81
CA TYR A 176 -7.99 5.98 3.16
C TYR A 176 -6.79 6.32 2.28
N LYS A 177 -6.98 6.37 0.94
CA LYS A 177 -5.88 6.63 0.01
C LYS A 177 -5.23 8.00 0.22
N SER A 178 -6.01 9.02 0.62
CA SER A 178 -5.47 10.33 0.94
C SER A 178 -4.62 10.31 2.21
N ILE A 179 -5.01 9.56 3.24
CA ILE A 179 -4.23 9.36 4.47
C ILE A 179 -2.90 8.67 4.15
N ASN A 180 -2.96 7.56 3.44
CA ASN A 180 -1.77 6.80 3.04
C ASN A 180 -0.82 7.60 2.13
N THR A 181 -1.36 8.45 1.24
CA THR A 181 -0.54 9.34 0.41
C THR A 181 0.15 10.43 1.23
N MET A 182 -0.51 11.00 2.24
CA MET A 182 0.13 11.96 3.14
C MET A 182 1.29 11.33 3.90
N ASP A 183 1.10 10.12 4.45
CA ASP A 183 2.16 9.39 5.14
C ASP A 183 3.37 9.22 4.21
N SER A 184 3.16 8.69 3.02
CA SER A 184 4.22 8.46 2.04
C SER A 184 4.96 9.74 1.61
N MET A 185 4.33 10.92 1.69
CA MET A 185 4.94 12.19 1.24
C MET A 185 5.61 12.99 2.34
N VAL A 186 5.07 12.95 3.58
CA VAL A 186 5.51 13.89 4.63
C VAL A 186 5.78 13.25 6.00
N ALA A 187 5.65 11.93 6.15
CA ALA A 187 5.85 11.27 7.45
C ALA A 187 7.29 10.79 7.70
N TYR A 188 8.27 11.34 7.00
CA TYR A 188 9.68 11.01 7.20
C TYR A 188 10.22 11.56 8.52
N LYS A 189 11.02 10.76 9.24
CA LYS A 189 11.68 11.14 10.50
C LYS A 189 12.98 11.90 10.23
N ASN A 190 12.88 13.03 9.53
CA ASN A 190 13.98 13.98 9.28
C ASN A 190 13.61 15.36 9.83
N ASP A 191 14.57 16.28 9.88
CA ASP A 191 14.40 17.63 10.44
C ASP A 191 13.22 18.42 9.83
N ARG A 192 12.88 18.12 8.57
CA ARG A 192 11.81 18.83 7.87
C ARG A 192 10.42 18.37 8.30
N TYR A 193 10.25 17.09 8.60
CA TYR A 193 8.94 16.46 8.78
C TYR A 193 8.69 15.92 10.18
N LEU A 194 9.70 15.94 11.07
CA LEU A 194 9.63 15.32 12.39
C LEU A 194 8.39 15.71 13.21
N TYR A 195 7.98 16.97 13.11
CA TYR A 195 6.80 17.48 13.81
C TYR A 195 5.60 17.63 12.88
N PHE A 196 5.79 18.19 11.69
CA PHE A 196 4.73 18.41 10.71
C PHE A 196 4.11 17.12 10.20
N GLY A 197 4.93 16.11 9.87
CA GLY A 197 4.49 14.81 9.36
C GLY A 197 3.99 13.85 10.42
N ARG A 198 4.10 14.20 11.71
CA ARG A 198 3.73 13.31 12.82
C ARG A 198 2.25 12.95 12.84
N ILE A 199 1.37 13.90 12.52
CA ILE A 199 -0.08 13.66 12.48
C ILE A 199 -0.46 12.78 11.28
N PRO A 200 -0.02 13.03 10.02
CA PRO A 200 -0.16 12.10 8.92
C PRO A 200 0.28 10.67 9.26
N ALA A 201 1.45 10.49 9.88
CA ALA A 201 1.94 9.18 10.31
C ALA A 201 0.99 8.47 11.29
N TYR A 202 0.50 9.18 12.32
CA TYR A 202 -0.46 8.61 13.26
C TYR A 202 -1.80 8.26 12.63
N LEU A 203 -2.29 9.08 11.70
CA LEU A 203 -3.53 8.79 10.98
C LEU A 203 -3.40 7.54 10.12
N ASP A 204 -2.25 7.36 9.45
CA ASP A 204 -1.97 6.16 8.67
C ASP A 204 -1.84 4.93 9.55
N ASP A 205 -1.10 5.02 10.66
CA ASP A 205 -0.98 3.92 11.62
C ASP A 205 -2.36 3.46 12.15
N ILE A 206 -3.28 4.39 12.42
CA ILE A 206 -4.65 4.08 12.85
C ILE A 206 -5.48 3.50 11.70
N ALA A 207 -5.43 4.12 10.52
CA ALA A 207 -6.19 3.67 9.36
C ALA A 207 -5.77 2.28 8.88
N ASN A 208 -4.49 1.95 8.99
CA ASN A 208 -3.94 0.64 8.63
C ASN A 208 -4.00 -0.40 9.76
N TYR A 209 -4.39 -0.03 10.99
CA TYR A 209 -4.31 -0.95 12.12
C TYR A 209 -5.12 -2.24 11.93
N ILE A 210 -6.39 -2.13 11.54
CA ILE A 210 -7.24 -3.29 11.24
C ILE A 210 -6.90 -3.89 9.86
N PRO A 211 -6.81 -3.10 8.77
CA PRO A 211 -6.51 -3.64 7.45
C PRO A 211 -5.23 -4.48 7.39
N ALA A 212 -4.12 -4.03 7.99
CA ALA A 212 -2.85 -4.75 7.94
C ALA A 212 -2.92 -6.13 8.63
N ARG A 213 -3.65 -6.23 9.74
CA ARG A 213 -3.85 -7.51 10.44
C ARG A 213 -4.73 -8.46 9.64
N LEU A 214 -5.79 -7.95 9.04
CA LEU A 214 -6.63 -8.74 8.11
C LEU A 214 -5.82 -9.15 6.88
N ALA A 215 -5.04 -8.24 6.29
CA ALA A 215 -4.16 -8.55 5.16
C ALA A 215 -3.18 -9.67 5.49
N GLY A 216 -2.52 -9.62 6.65
CA GLY A 216 -1.64 -10.70 7.11
C GLY A 216 -2.34 -12.04 7.21
N LEU A 217 -3.53 -12.11 7.84
CA LEU A 217 -4.30 -13.35 7.96
C LEU A 217 -4.79 -13.88 6.60
N LEU A 218 -5.29 -12.99 5.73
CA LEU A 218 -5.73 -13.36 4.38
C LEU A 218 -4.55 -13.81 3.50
N MET A 219 -3.38 -13.22 3.71
CA MET A 219 -2.15 -13.60 3.03
C MET A 219 -1.63 -14.97 3.49
N VAL A 220 -1.77 -15.32 4.78
CA VAL A 220 -1.51 -16.68 5.26
C VAL A 220 -2.45 -17.68 4.57
N LEU A 221 -3.76 -17.39 4.49
CA LEU A 221 -4.71 -18.25 3.78
C LEU A 221 -4.34 -18.38 2.30
N ALA A 222 -4.01 -17.27 1.65
CA ALA A 222 -3.59 -17.26 0.25
C ALA A 222 -2.32 -18.07 0.01
N SER A 223 -1.36 -18.10 0.95
CA SER A 223 -0.11 -18.84 0.78
C SER A 223 -0.34 -20.35 0.59
N PHE A 224 -1.32 -20.95 1.29
CA PHE A 224 -1.74 -22.32 1.04
C PHE A 224 -2.33 -22.51 -0.37
N LEU A 225 -3.20 -21.60 -0.81
CA LEU A 225 -3.88 -21.67 -2.10
C LEU A 225 -2.92 -21.52 -3.28
N VAL A 226 -1.90 -20.68 -3.13
CA VAL A 226 -0.89 -20.48 -4.18
C VAL A 226 0.30 -21.44 -4.07
N ARG A 227 0.21 -22.46 -3.20
CA ARG A 227 1.23 -23.50 -2.99
C ARG A 227 2.59 -22.97 -2.56
N LEU A 228 2.57 -22.02 -1.63
CA LEU A 228 3.72 -21.59 -0.84
C LEU A 228 3.63 -22.17 0.57
N ASP A 229 4.64 -21.96 1.41
CA ASP A 229 4.65 -22.50 2.77
C ASP A 229 3.73 -21.72 3.72
N GLY A 230 2.44 -22.05 3.70
CA GLY A 230 1.45 -21.42 4.57
C GLY A 230 1.62 -21.73 6.05
N THR A 231 2.18 -22.89 6.39
CA THR A 231 2.43 -23.28 7.79
C THR A 231 3.54 -22.42 8.38
N HIS A 232 4.65 -22.28 7.67
CA HIS A 232 5.77 -21.43 8.09
C HIS A 232 5.38 -19.96 8.03
N ALA A 233 4.63 -19.51 7.00
CA ALA A 233 4.07 -18.17 6.94
C ALA A 233 3.28 -17.80 8.20
N PHE A 234 2.42 -18.70 8.70
CA PHE A 234 1.67 -18.46 9.94
C PHE A 234 2.57 -18.45 11.19
N ALA A 235 3.57 -19.31 11.26
CA ALA A 235 4.53 -19.34 12.35
C ALA A 235 5.31 -18.01 12.45
N ILE A 236 5.86 -17.55 11.32
CA ILE A 236 6.60 -16.28 11.25
C ILE A 236 5.67 -15.08 11.51
N PHE A 237 4.45 -15.07 10.95
CA PHE A 237 3.47 -14.04 11.26
C PHE A 237 3.23 -13.89 12.76
N LYS A 238 3.05 -14.98 13.48
CA LYS A 238 2.84 -14.93 14.94
C LYS A 238 4.06 -14.41 15.69
N ARG A 239 5.27 -14.76 15.25
CA ARG A 239 6.54 -14.41 15.92
C ARG A 239 6.99 -12.98 15.59
N ASP A 240 6.98 -12.59 14.32
CA ASP A 240 7.73 -11.42 13.81
C ASP A 240 6.86 -10.23 13.39
N ARG A 241 5.54 -10.34 13.39
CA ARG A 241 4.63 -9.28 12.92
C ARG A 241 4.74 -7.92 13.63
N TYR A 242 5.58 -7.82 14.64
CA TYR A 242 5.89 -6.58 15.38
C TYR A 242 7.36 -6.18 15.27
N ASN A 243 8.13 -6.81 14.38
CA ASN A 243 9.56 -6.52 14.17
C ASN A 243 9.78 -5.37 13.17
N HIS A 244 8.92 -4.37 13.16
CA HIS A 244 9.05 -3.17 12.33
C HIS A 244 8.75 -1.91 13.15
N ALA A 245 9.27 -0.75 12.71
CA ALA A 245 9.03 0.54 13.36
C ALA A 245 7.56 1.02 13.21
N SER A 246 6.91 0.72 12.08
CA SER A 246 5.46 0.84 11.93
C SER A 246 4.79 -0.39 12.54
N PRO A 247 3.67 -0.23 13.25
CA PRO A 247 2.90 -1.35 13.81
C PRO A 247 2.20 -2.21 12.75
N ASN A 248 2.23 -1.79 11.49
CA ASN A 248 1.45 -2.32 10.38
C ASN A 248 2.28 -3.06 9.33
N SER A 249 3.45 -2.54 8.92
CA SER A 249 4.25 -3.07 7.79
C SER A 249 4.67 -4.53 8.00
N ALA A 250 5.15 -4.90 9.20
CA ALA A 250 5.55 -6.27 9.47
C ALA A 250 4.41 -7.30 9.45
N GLN A 251 3.14 -6.89 9.41
CA GLN A 251 2.03 -7.84 9.36
C GLN A 251 2.07 -8.68 8.08
N THR A 252 2.31 -8.07 6.95
CA THR A 252 2.41 -8.73 5.65
C THR A 252 3.84 -9.16 5.31
N GLU A 253 4.85 -8.39 5.72
CA GLU A 253 6.26 -8.77 5.53
C GLU A 253 6.61 -10.10 6.23
N ALA A 254 6.10 -10.31 7.46
CA ALA A 254 6.32 -11.56 8.20
C ALA A 254 5.69 -12.76 7.50
N VAL A 255 4.48 -12.59 6.95
CA VAL A 255 3.84 -13.64 6.15
C VAL A 255 4.63 -13.93 4.88
N MET A 256 5.08 -12.89 4.18
CA MET A 256 5.89 -13.03 2.96
C MET A 256 7.19 -13.77 3.24
N ALA A 257 7.94 -13.37 4.28
CA ALA A 257 9.18 -13.99 4.68
C ALA A 257 8.99 -15.50 4.97
N GLY A 258 7.97 -15.85 5.77
CA GLY A 258 7.65 -17.24 6.09
C GLY A 258 7.18 -18.03 4.88
N ALA A 259 6.30 -17.47 4.04
CA ALA A 259 5.79 -18.15 2.85
C ALA A 259 6.89 -18.46 1.82
N LEU A 260 7.92 -17.63 1.77
CA LEU A 260 9.07 -17.79 0.88
C LEU A 260 10.25 -18.52 1.52
N ASN A 261 10.21 -18.78 2.82
CA ASN A 261 11.32 -19.39 3.58
C ASN A 261 12.64 -18.58 3.48
N VAL A 262 12.54 -17.26 3.58
CA VAL A 262 13.67 -16.32 3.49
C VAL A 262 13.66 -15.32 4.64
N GLN A 263 14.83 -14.73 4.89
CA GLN A 263 14.95 -13.62 5.82
C GLN A 263 14.88 -12.28 5.09
N LEU A 264 13.94 -11.43 5.51
CA LEU A 264 13.71 -10.06 5.02
C LEU A 264 14.09 -9.03 6.08
N ALA A 265 13.94 -7.76 5.77
CA ALA A 265 14.28 -6.61 6.60
C ALA A 265 15.77 -6.60 7.01
N GLY A 266 16.09 -6.13 8.21
CA GLY A 266 17.46 -5.86 8.63
C GLY A 266 17.87 -4.41 8.35
N ASP A 267 19.14 -4.12 8.53
CA ASP A 267 19.70 -2.77 8.44
C ASP A 267 19.46 -2.16 7.05
N ALA A 268 19.11 -0.87 7.01
CA ALA A 268 18.85 -0.17 5.75
C ALA A 268 19.35 1.27 5.80
N TRP A 269 19.78 1.79 4.65
CA TRP A 269 20.24 3.16 4.49
C TRP A 269 19.10 4.09 4.10
N TYR A 270 19.01 5.24 4.80
CA TYR A 270 18.06 6.30 4.51
C TYR A 270 18.77 7.65 4.61
N PHE A 271 18.73 8.42 3.55
CA PHE A 271 19.37 9.76 3.49
C PHE A 271 20.87 9.73 3.87
N GLY A 272 21.59 8.66 3.51
CA GLY A 272 23.00 8.49 3.83
C GLY A 272 23.29 7.98 5.25
N GLU A 273 22.27 7.67 6.06
CA GLU A 273 22.41 7.15 7.42
C GLU A 273 21.97 5.69 7.51
N LEU A 274 22.72 4.87 8.25
CA LEU A 274 22.41 3.47 8.51
C LEU A 274 21.41 3.34 9.66
N HIS A 275 20.23 2.86 9.38
CA HIS A 275 19.20 2.55 10.38
C HIS A 275 19.20 1.08 10.70
N LYS A 276 19.52 0.74 11.97
CA LYS A 276 19.46 -0.63 12.48
C LYS A 276 18.00 -1.07 12.62
N LYS A 277 17.66 -2.21 12.02
CA LYS A 277 16.33 -2.80 12.07
C LYS A 277 16.42 -4.28 12.41
N LYS A 278 15.38 -4.80 13.06
CA LYS A 278 15.25 -6.24 13.27
C LYS A 278 15.02 -6.94 11.93
N THR A 279 15.50 -8.18 11.84
CA THR A 279 15.16 -9.07 10.73
C THR A 279 13.79 -9.69 10.93
N ILE A 280 13.17 -10.13 9.82
CA ILE A 280 11.87 -10.78 9.75
C ILE A 280 12.03 -12.09 8.99
N GLY A 281 11.53 -13.19 9.56
CA GLY A 281 11.69 -14.52 8.98
C GLY A 281 13.00 -15.20 9.35
N ASP A 282 13.19 -16.39 8.82
CA ASP A 282 14.34 -17.25 9.06
C ASP A 282 15.21 -17.35 7.81
N ASP A 283 16.54 -17.42 7.96
CA ASP A 283 17.50 -17.59 6.88
C ASP A 283 17.60 -19.08 6.48
N ILE A 284 16.49 -19.63 5.97
CA ILE A 284 16.42 -21.05 5.56
C ILE A 284 17.10 -21.26 4.21
N ARG A 285 16.96 -20.29 3.32
CA ARG A 285 17.61 -20.26 2.01
C ARG A 285 17.95 -18.83 1.58
N PRO A 286 18.93 -18.65 0.72
CA PRO A 286 19.23 -17.33 0.18
C PRO A 286 18.03 -16.76 -0.61
N VAL A 287 17.89 -15.42 -0.55
CA VAL A 287 16.93 -14.69 -1.39
C VAL A 287 17.43 -14.68 -2.83
N GLU A 288 16.56 -14.97 -3.76
CA GLU A 288 16.85 -15.01 -5.20
C GLU A 288 15.83 -14.18 -6.01
N ALA A 289 16.20 -13.75 -7.21
CA ALA A 289 15.34 -12.89 -8.03
C ALA A 289 13.94 -13.48 -8.28
N GLU A 290 13.81 -14.81 -8.34
CA GLU A 290 12.55 -15.54 -8.45
C GLU A 290 11.58 -15.28 -7.30
N ASP A 291 12.05 -14.80 -6.16
CA ASP A 291 11.20 -14.46 -5.03
C ASP A 291 10.31 -13.25 -5.33
N ILE A 292 10.70 -12.38 -6.25
CA ILE A 292 9.85 -11.31 -6.77
C ILE A 292 8.63 -11.90 -7.50
N VAL A 293 8.83 -12.97 -8.27
CA VAL A 293 7.73 -13.66 -8.97
C VAL A 293 6.81 -14.38 -7.98
N ARG A 294 7.39 -15.05 -6.98
CA ARG A 294 6.64 -15.74 -5.91
C ARG A 294 5.86 -14.75 -5.05
N ALA A 295 6.47 -13.60 -4.72
CA ALA A 295 5.81 -12.51 -3.99
C ALA A 295 4.58 -11.97 -4.76
N ASN A 296 4.71 -11.75 -6.06
CA ASN A 296 3.58 -11.34 -6.91
C ASN A 296 2.49 -12.41 -7.00
N LYS A 297 2.84 -13.70 -7.01
CA LYS A 297 1.87 -14.78 -6.96
C LYS A 297 1.07 -14.74 -5.66
N LEU A 298 1.73 -14.47 -4.53
CA LEU A 298 1.09 -14.33 -3.23
C LEU A 298 0.22 -13.06 -3.15
N LEU A 299 0.70 -11.93 -3.66
CA LEU A 299 -0.07 -10.69 -3.82
C LEU A 299 -1.42 -10.94 -4.52
N TYR A 300 -1.38 -11.55 -5.72
CA TYR A 300 -2.60 -11.84 -6.49
C TYR A 300 -3.53 -12.82 -5.77
N GLY A 301 -2.97 -13.88 -5.17
CA GLY A 301 -3.73 -14.82 -4.37
C GLY A 301 -4.44 -14.13 -3.21
N THR A 302 -3.73 -13.26 -2.48
CA THR A 302 -4.28 -12.49 -1.37
C THR A 302 -5.37 -11.52 -1.83
N ALA A 303 -5.16 -10.83 -2.94
CA ALA A 303 -6.13 -9.88 -3.49
C ALA A 303 -7.46 -10.58 -3.87
N VAL A 304 -7.38 -11.72 -4.54
CA VAL A 304 -8.58 -12.51 -4.92
C VAL A 304 -9.32 -13.05 -3.69
N VAL A 305 -8.59 -13.64 -2.75
CA VAL A 305 -9.17 -14.15 -1.48
C VAL A 305 -9.88 -13.03 -0.73
N SER A 306 -9.24 -11.86 -0.64
CA SER A 306 -9.80 -10.69 0.06
C SER A 306 -11.05 -10.16 -0.62
N LEU A 307 -11.05 -10.05 -1.95
CA LEU A 307 -12.23 -9.62 -2.70
C LEU A 307 -13.41 -10.56 -2.43
N VAL A 308 -13.19 -11.87 -2.53
CA VAL A 308 -14.25 -12.88 -2.29
C VAL A 308 -14.79 -12.76 -0.86
N ILE A 309 -13.92 -12.68 0.14
CA ILE A 309 -14.35 -12.60 1.54
C ILE A 309 -15.08 -11.28 1.83
N PHE A 310 -14.52 -10.14 1.41
CA PHE A 310 -15.14 -8.84 1.70
C PHE A 310 -16.47 -8.66 0.96
N THR A 311 -16.58 -9.14 -0.28
CA THR A 311 -17.83 -9.08 -1.04
C THR A 311 -18.89 -10.01 -0.47
N LEU A 312 -18.51 -11.23 -0.07
CA LEU A 312 -19.44 -12.18 0.56
C LEU A 312 -19.96 -11.65 1.90
N VAL A 313 -19.06 -11.16 2.77
CA VAL A 313 -19.46 -10.60 4.08
C VAL A 313 -20.41 -9.41 3.89
N LYS A 314 -20.06 -8.45 3.00
CA LYS A 314 -20.95 -7.32 2.72
C LYS A 314 -22.28 -7.75 2.13
N TYR A 315 -22.28 -8.72 1.21
CA TYR A 315 -23.51 -9.25 0.62
C TYR A 315 -24.43 -9.85 1.69
N LEU A 316 -23.87 -10.66 2.59
CA LEU A 316 -24.64 -11.22 3.72
C LEU A 316 -25.21 -10.12 4.61
N ILE A 317 -24.42 -9.11 4.99
CA ILE A 317 -24.92 -7.97 5.79
C ILE A 317 -26.08 -7.21 5.10
N LEU A 318 -26.10 -7.19 3.75
CA LEU A 318 -27.13 -6.50 2.98
C LEU A 318 -28.41 -7.35 2.78
N MET A 319 -28.38 -8.62 3.17
CA MET A 319 -29.53 -9.51 3.09
C MET A 319 -30.33 -9.57 4.40
N PHE A 320 -29.69 -9.21 5.51
CA PHE A 320 -30.30 -9.11 6.84
C PHE A 320 -30.47 -7.65 7.26
#